data_87ed71ef8e000e391e33b93c54e5ee20
#
_entry.id   87ed71ef8e000e391e33b93c54e5ee20
#
_cell.length_a   1.000
_cell.length_b   1.000
_cell.length_c   1.000
_cell.angle_alpha   90.00
_cell.angle_beta   90.00
_cell.angle_gamma   90.00
#
_symmetry.space_group_name_H-M   'P 1'
#
loop_
_entity.id
_entity.type
_entity.pdbx_description
1 polymer ?
#
loop_
_entity_poly.entity_id
_entity_poly.type
_entity_poly.pdbx_seq_one_letter_code
_entity_poly.pdbx_strand_id
1 'polypeptide(L)'
;MRDISEIDKNLKVETTIQKDGLKFYDIKEQPFKVYGVFHDGERYRRMPDDVAKSVSDAIHYGVKYTAGGRVRFRTNSSFVAIHYKGEMGKMPHFAFTGSCGFDLYFGNTYVGSFVPPMGNNKGYESLIDLGDSEMKEVTINFPTYSFVEELYIGLDENAHIEAPTPYKVEKPVVFYGSSITQGGCSSRPGSCYEPYITRRFDCDHINLGFSGSARAEDEMAEYIAGLDMSLFVYDYDHNSPSIEHLTATHERMFKIIREKNPDLPIIMMSRPKYYLDSTEEKRLEIIKKTYENAKAAGDKNVYFIDGRDLCKLCGNEGTVDNCHPTDFGFASMAQTLGDFIEENGLL
;
A
#
# COMPACT_ATOMS: atom_id res chain seq x y z
N MET A 1 -13.08 -41.43 -16.67
CA MET A 1 -13.50 -40.48 -15.60
C MET A 1 -12.58 -39.29 -15.72
N ARG A 2 -13.09 -38.08 -15.89
CA ARG A 2 -12.24 -36.90 -15.80
C ARG A 2 -11.78 -36.77 -14.34
N ASP A 3 -10.51 -36.45 -14.14
CA ASP A 3 -9.97 -36.18 -12.79
C ASP A 3 -10.79 -35.03 -12.19
N ILE A 4 -11.20 -35.19 -10.93
CA ILE A 4 -11.99 -34.19 -10.19
C ILE A 4 -11.25 -32.85 -10.18
N SER A 5 -9.92 -32.85 -10.19
CA SER A 5 -9.05 -31.68 -10.29
C SER A 5 -9.09 -30.97 -11.67
N GLU A 6 -9.65 -31.62 -12.71
CA GLU A 6 -9.93 -31.00 -14.03
C GLU A 6 -11.28 -30.27 -14.03
N ILE A 7 -12.13 -30.55 -13.04
CA ILE A 7 -13.49 -30.00 -12.90
C ILE A 7 -13.49 -28.80 -11.94
N ASP A 8 -12.68 -28.83 -10.88
CA ASP A 8 -12.55 -27.74 -9.90
C ASP A 8 -11.07 -27.46 -9.62
N LYS A 9 -10.57 -26.34 -10.14
CA LYS A 9 -9.19 -25.90 -9.95
C LYS A 9 -8.84 -25.62 -8.49
N ASN A 10 -9.83 -25.34 -7.64
CA ASN A 10 -9.67 -25.07 -6.22
C ASN A 10 -9.34 -26.34 -5.41
N LEU A 11 -9.57 -27.53 -5.98
CA LEU A 11 -9.18 -28.82 -5.38
C LEU A 11 -7.69 -29.17 -5.58
N LYS A 12 -6.91 -28.30 -6.26
CA LYS A 12 -5.47 -28.52 -6.53
C LYS A 12 -4.53 -27.94 -5.47
N VAL A 13 -5.04 -27.21 -4.48
CA VAL A 13 -4.16 -26.62 -3.46
C VAL A 13 -3.82 -27.71 -2.44
N GLU A 14 -2.60 -28.25 -2.53
CA GLU A 14 -2.05 -29.10 -1.49
C GLU A 14 -1.84 -28.27 -0.22
N THR A 15 -2.37 -28.72 0.90
CA THR A 15 -2.30 -28.00 2.18
C THR A 15 -1.82 -28.87 3.31
N THR A 16 -1.09 -28.29 4.23
CA THR A 16 -0.69 -28.89 5.51
C THR A 16 -1.65 -28.52 6.65
N ILE A 17 -2.57 -27.58 6.42
CA ILE A 17 -3.56 -27.17 7.43
C ILE A 17 -4.58 -28.28 7.65
N GLN A 18 -4.70 -28.73 8.91
CA GLN A 18 -5.70 -29.71 9.35
C GLN A 18 -6.89 -28.96 9.91
N LYS A 19 -7.90 -28.71 9.08
CA LYS A 19 -9.17 -28.05 9.45
C LYS A 19 -10.30 -28.70 8.67
N ASP A 20 -11.29 -29.22 9.38
CA ASP A 20 -12.46 -29.85 8.77
C ASP A 20 -13.25 -28.80 7.94
N GLY A 21 -13.70 -29.20 6.77
CA GLY A 21 -14.46 -28.34 5.86
C GLY A 21 -13.63 -27.25 5.17
N LEU A 22 -12.29 -27.23 5.28
CA LEU A 22 -11.45 -26.24 4.62
C LEU A 22 -11.46 -26.42 3.10
N LYS A 23 -11.85 -25.34 2.39
CA LYS A 23 -11.77 -25.24 0.94
C LYS A 23 -11.05 -23.96 0.53
N PHE A 24 -10.08 -24.07 -0.38
CA PHE A 24 -9.33 -22.93 -0.93
C PHE A 24 -9.96 -22.38 -2.20
N TYR A 25 -9.93 -21.05 -2.34
CA TYR A 25 -10.44 -20.28 -3.48
C TYR A 25 -9.34 -19.38 -4.03
N ASP A 26 -9.16 -19.36 -5.35
CA ASP A 26 -8.25 -18.42 -6.01
C ASP A 26 -8.83 -16.99 -5.95
N ILE A 27 -8.08 -16.03 -5.42
CA ILE A 27 -8.55 -14.64 -5.31
C ILE A 27 -8.72 -13.92 -6.65
N LYS A 28 -8.28 -14.52 -7.76
CA LYS A 28 -8.53 -14.03 -9.11
C LYS A 28 -9.95 -14.30 -9.59
N GLU A 29 -10.67 -15.19 -8.93
CA GLU A 29 -12.03 -15.57 -9.28
C GLU A 29 -13.06 -14.77 -8.49
N GLN A 30 -14.26 -14.60 -9.10
CA GLN A 30 -15.39 -14.01 -8.36
C GLN A 30 -15.79 -14.94 -7.20
N PRO A 31 -16.24 -14.38 -6.05
CA PRO A 31 -16.61 -12.98 -5.83
C PRO A 31 -15.49 -12.11 -5.21
N PHE A 32 -14.26 -12.59 -5.13
CA PHE A 32 -13.15 -11.82 -4.58
C PHE A 32 -12.83 -10.58 -5.43
N LYS A 33 -12.48 -9.47 -4.78
CA LYS A 33 -11.96 -8.27 -5.43
C LYS A 33 -10.59 -7.91 -4.91
N VAL A 34 -9.62 -7.81 -5.82
CA VAL A 34 -8.26 -7.36 -5.54
C VAL A 34 -8.14 -5.88 -5.85
N TYR A 35 -7.49 -5.12 -4.96
CA TYR A 35 -7.26 -3.69 -5.05
C TYR A 35 -5.78 -3.37 -4.86
N GLY A 36 -5.33 -2.24 -5.41
CA GLY A 36 -3.97 -1.72 -5.27
C GLY A 36 -2.88 -2.48 -6.04
N VAL A 37 -3.19 -3.68 -6.54
CA VAL A 37 -2.31 -4.52 -7.37
C VAL A 37 -3.15 -5.26 -8.41
N PHE A 38 -2.50 -5.77 -9.46
CA PHE A 38 -3.12 -6.64 -10.45
C PHE A 38 -2.20 -7.82 -10.79
N HIS A 39 -2.76 -8.93 -11.23
CA HIS A 39 -2.00 -10.11 -11.65
C HIS A 39 -1.65 -10.04 -13.14
N ASP A 40 -0.35 -10.14 -13.48
CA ASP A 40 0.15 -10.00 -14.85
C ASP A 40 0.24 -11.33 -15.63
N GLY A 41 -0.20 -12.42 -15.01
CA GLY A 41 -0.06 -13.80 -15.53
C GLY A 41 0.97 -14.61 -14.74
N GLU A 42 1.95 -13.96 -14.11
CA GLU A 42 2.98 -14.60 -13.28
C GLU A 42 2.85 -14.27 -11.79
N ARG A 43 2.55 -12.99 -11.49
CA ARG A 43 2.50 -12.46 -10.12
C ARG A 43 1.67 -11.19 -10.00
N TYR A 44 1.42 -10.76 -8.77
CA TYR A 44 0.83 -9.46 -8.49
C TYR A 44 1.87 -8.35 -8.63
N ARG A 45 1.46 -7.22 -9.24
CA ARG A 45 2.28 -6.02 -9.47
C ARG A 45 1.52 -4.75 -9.14
N ARG A 46 2.25 -3.68 -8.84
CA ARG A 46 1.70 -2.34 -8.53
C ARG A 46 1.56 -1.44 -9.76
N MET A 47 2.33 -1.71 -10.82
CA MET A 47 2.22 -1.02 -12.11
C MET A 47 2.66 -1.95 -13.26
N PRO A 48 2.31 -1.64 -14.54
CA PRO A 48 2.69 -2.43 -15.70
C PRO A 48 4.20 -2.60 -15.84
N ASP A 49 4.63 -3.78 -16.29
CA ASP A 49 6.04 -4.18 -16.37
C ASP A 49 6.83 -3.34 -17.36
N ASP A 50 6.26 -3.05 -18.53
CA ASP A 50 6.85 -2.24 -19.59
C ASP A 50 7.05 -0.78 -19.12
N VAL A 51 6.05 -0.22 -18.44
CA VAL A 51 6.15 1.13 -17.84
C VAL A 51 7.23 1.14 -16.76
N ALA A 52 7.23 0.15 -15.86
CA ALA A 52 8.25 0.07 -14.82
C ALA A 52 9.68 -0.01 -15.38
N LYS A 53 9.86 -0.75 -16.48
CA LYS A 53 11.14 -0.82 -17.21
C LYS A 53 11.56 0.51 -17.83
N SER A 54 10.62 1.29 -18.35
CA SER A 54 10.95 2.59 -18.94
C SER A 54 11.42 3.61 -17.90
N VAL A 55 10.96 3.47 -16.64
CA VAL A 55 11.38 4.35 -15.54
C VAL A 55 12.82 4.02 -15.09
N SER A 56 13.06 2.80 -14.61
CA SER A 56 14.41 2.33 -14.21
C SER A 56 14.41 0.86 -13.82
N ASP A 57 15.60 0.22 -13.81
CA ASP A 57 15.77 -1.17 -13.33
C ASP A 57 15.31 -1.33 -11.87
N ALA A 58 15.54 -0.32 -11.03
CA ALA A 58 15.14 -0.36 -9.63
C ALA A 58 13.62 -0.30 -9.45
N ILE A 59 12.93 0.50 -10.23
CA ILE A 59 11.45 0.54 -10.26
C ILE A 59 10.91 -0.76 -10.84
N HIS A 60 11.49 -1.27 -11.94
CA HIS A 60 11.13 -2.55 -12.54
C HIS A 60 11.25 -3.73 -11.55
N TYR A 61 12.26 -3.72 -10.68
CA TYR A 61 12.34 -4.68 -9.59
C TYR A 61 11.31 -4.39 -8.49
N GLY A 62 11.18 -3.13 -8.08
CA GLY A 62 10.33 -2.68 -6.97
C GLY A 62 8.83 -2.88 -7.17
N VAL A 63 8.33 -2.89 -8.42
CA VAL A 63 6.90 -3.11 -8.71
C VAL A 63 6.40 -4.51 -8.37
N LYS A 64 7.30 -5.46 -8.14
CA LYS A 64 7.00 -6.83 -7.72
C LYS A 64 6.62 -6.94 -6.24
N TYR A 65 7.02 -5.97 -5.41
CA TYR A 65 6.54 -5.84 -4.05
C TYR A 65 5.06 -5.43 -4.05
N THR A 66 4.27 -6.04 -3.16
CA THR A 66 2.81 -5.90 -3.18
C THR A 66 2.24 -4.91 -2.17
N ALA A 67 3.06 -3.94 -1.72
CA ALA A 67 2.62 -2.89 -0.83
C ALA A 67 1.33 -2.20 -1.31
N GLY A 68 0.35 -2.04 -0.42
CA GLY A 68 -0.98 -1.50 -0.74
C GLY A 68 -1.92 -2.49 -1.44
N GLY A 69 -1.43 -3.69 -1.84
CA GLY A 69 -2.27 -4.77 -2.33
C GLY A 69 -3.21 -5.27 -1.25
N ARG A 70 -4.44 -5.61 -1.62
CA ARG A 70 -5.41 -6.21 -0.72
C ARG A 70 -6.51 -6.95 -1.45
N VAL A 71 -7.02 -8.01 -0.85
CA VAL A 71 -8.23 -8.71 -1.31
C VAL A 71 -9.38 -8.43 -0.37
N ARG A 72 -10.57 -8.16 -0.94
CA ARG A 72 -11.80 -7.93 -0.20
C ARG A 72 -12.90 -8.87 -0.66
N PHE A 73 -13.73 -9.32 0.29
CA PHE A 73 -14.89 -10.17 0.08
C PHE A 73 -15.78 -10.15 1.33
N ARG A 74 -16.96 -10.76 1.24
CA ARG A 74 -17.84 -11.00 2.39
C ARG A 74 -18.03 -12.49 2.61
N THR A 75 -18.04 -12.92 3.85
CA THR A 75 -18.27 -14.33 4.20
C THR A 75 -18.80 -14.49 5.63
N ASN A 76 -19.49 -15.61 5.84
CA ASN A 76 -19.86 -16.09 7.17
C ASN A 76 -19.03 -17.29 7.61
N SER A 77 -17.88 -17.53 7.00
CA SER A 77 -16.95 -18.58 7.45
C SER A 77 -16.50 -18.34 8.89
N SER A 78 -16.43 -19.40 9.68
CA SER A 78 -15.95 -19.36 11.07
C SER A 78 -14.43 -19.30 11.19
N PHE A 79 -13.71 -19.37 10.08
CA PHE A 79 -12.25 -19.22 9.99
C PHE A 79 -11.86 -18.64 8.63
N VAL A 80 -10.67 -18.06 8.57
CA VAL A 80 -10.02 -17.67 7.33
C VAL A 80 -8.61 -18.22 7.31
N ALA A 81 -8.24 -18.90 6.24
CA ALA A 81 -6.88 -19.36 5.98
C ALA A 81 -6.31 -18.67 4.75
N ILE A 82 -4.99 -18.63 4.65
CA ILE A 82 -4.27 -18.27 3.44
C ILE A 82 -3.35 -19.41 3.00
N HIS A 83 -3.22 -19.59 1.69
CA HIS A 83 -2.12 -20.32 1.07
C HIS A 83 -1.44 -19.38 0.11
N TYR A 84 -0.22 -19.00 0.44
CA TYR A 84 0.57 -17.98 -0.26
C TYR A 84 1.82 -18.59 -0.87
N LYS A 85 2.08 -18.30 -2.14
CA LYS A 85 3.35 -18.56 -2.82
C LYS A 85 3.95 -17.26 -3.32
N GLY A 86 5.27 -17.13 -3.17
CA GLY A 86 6.03 -15.98 -3.62
C GLY A 86 7.35 -15.83 -2.86
N GLU A 87 8.10 -14.82 -3.21
CA GLU A 87 9.40 -14.54 -2.60
C GLU A 87 9.24 -13.60 -1.41
N MET A 88 9.78 -13.99 -0.26
CA MET A 88 9.66 -13.26 1.01
C MET A 88 10.87 -12.35 1.23
N GLY A 89 10.65 -11.04 1.16
CA GLY A 89 11.68 -10.02 1.41
C GLY A 89 11.98 -9.83 2.90
N LYS A 90 13.25 -9.91 3.27
CA LYS A 90 13.72 -9.80 4.66
C LYS A 90 14.77 -8.71 4.78
N MET A 91 14.57 -7.83 5.76
CA MET A 91 15.53 -6.80 6.14
C MET A 91 15.71 -6.78 7.67
N PRO A 92 16.92 -6.57 8.20
CA PRO A 92 17.19 -6.71 9.63
C PRO A 92 16.34 -5.82 10.55
N HIS A 93 15.94 -4.64 10.07
CA HIS A 93 15.19 -3.65 10.84
C HIS A 93 13.67 -3.66 10.54
N PHE A 94 13.19 -4.55 9.65
CA PHE A 94 11.78 -4.67 9.33
C PHE A 94 11.12 -5.78 10.16
N ALA A 95 9.94 -5.50 10.68
CA ALA A 95 9.11 -6.54 11.26
C ALA A 95 8.76 -7.58 10.19
N PHE A 96 8.97 -8.85 10.50
CA PHE A 96 8.74 -9.93 9.55
C PHE A 96 7.26 -10.07 9.16
N THR A 97 6.37 -9.75 10.10
CA THR A 97 4.92 -9.68 9.88
C THR A 97 4.50 -8.50 8.99
N GLY A 98 5.28 -7.43 8.91
CA GLY A 98 5.06 -6.32 7.99
C GLY A 98 5.59 -6.61 6.59
N SER A 99 6.85 -7.03 6.50
CA SER A 99 7.51 -7.28 5.21
C SER A 99 6.99 -8.51 4.48
N CYS A 100 6.58 -9.57 5.20
CA CYS A 100 6.22 -10.88 4.66
C CYS A 100 4.83 -11.38 5.09
N GLY A 101 4.21 -10.78 6.11
CA GLY A 101 2.91 -11.20 6.64
C GLY A 101 1.75 -10.57 5.88
N PHE A 102 0.61 -11.20 6.02
CA PHE A 102 -0.70 -10.62 5.65
C PHE A 102 -1.43 -10.29 6.94
N ASP A 103 -2.33 -9.31 6.93
CA ASP A 103 -3.20 -9.05 8.06
C ASP A 103 -4.68 -8.99 7.68
N LEU A 104 -5.51 -9.34 8.64
CA LEU A 104 -6.95 -9.54 8.49
C LEU A 104 -7.72 -8.45 9.24
N TYR A 105 -8.68 -7.87 8.54
CA TYR A 105 -9.63 -6.90 9.08
C TYR A 105 -11.08 -7.31 8.80
N PHE A 106 -11.98 -6.95 9.73
CA PHE A 106 -13.43 -6.92 9.51
C PHE A 106 -13.89 -5.46 9.50
N GLY A 107 -14.25 -4.95 8.32
CA GLY A 107 -14.44 -3.51 8.13
C GLY A 107 -13.20 -2.75 8.60
N ASN A 108 -13.34 -1.93 9.65
CA ASN A 108 -12.23 -1.15 10.22
C ASN A 108 -11.54 -1.83 11.40
N THR A 109 -11.99 -3.03 11.83
CA THR A 109 -11.48 -3.71 13.02
C THR A 109 -10.38 -4.69 12.64
N TYR A 110 -9.20 -4.53 13.21
CA TYR A 110 -8.10 -5.50 13.11
C TYR A 110 -8.48 -6.80 13.84
N VAL A 111 -8.26 -7.93 13.18
CA VAL A 111 -8.59 -9.27 13.69
C VAL A 111 -7.33 -10.05 14.06
N GLY A 112 -6.35 -10.05 13.15
CA GLY A 112 -5.13 -10.83 13.36
C GLY A 112 -4.18 -10.73 12.17
N SER A 113 -2.99 -11.31 12.33
CA SER A 113 -1.99 -11.44 11.27
C SER A 113 -1.75 -12.90 10.94
N PHE A 114 -1.62 -13.21 9.67
CA PHE A 114 -1.09 -14.46 9.18
C PHE A 114 0.43 -14.41 9.29
N VAL A 115 0.95 -14.96 10.38
CA VAL A 115 2.36 -14.83 10.77
C VAL A 115 3.24 -15.78 9.93
N PRO A 116 4.22 -15.23 9.18
CA PRO A 116 5.11 -16.07 8.38
C PRO A 116 6.02 -16.93 9.26
N PRO A 117 6.26 -18.19 8.91
CA PRO A 117 7.16 -19.07 9.66
C PRO A 117 8.63 -18.66 9.45
N MET A 118 9.45 -18.88 10.47
CA MET A 118 10.89 -18.66 10.36
C MET A 118 11.51 -19.69 9.40
N GLY A 119 12.49 -19.23 8.62
CA GLY A 119 13.30 -20.11 7.75
C GLY A 119 12.71 -20.40 6.37
N ASN A 120 11.46 -20.08 6.10
CA ASN A 120 10.86 -20.19 4.76
C ASN A 120 11.02 -18.90 3.96
N ASN A 121 11.22 -19.01 2.63
CA ASN A 121 11.41 -17.88 1.72
C ASN A 121 10.45 -17.90 0.51
N LYS A 122 9.58 -18.92 0.37
CA LYS A 122 8.79 -19.17 -0.85
C LYS A 122 7.28 -19.18 -0.62
N GLY A 123 6.83 -18.61 0.48
CA GLY A 123 5.42 -18.59 0.84
C GLY A 123 5.10 -19.47 2.06
N TYR A 124 3.86 -19.48 2.50
CA TYR A 124 3.41 -20.21 3.67
C TYR A 124 1.88 -20.32 3.71
N GLU A 125 1.42 -21.17 4.62
CA GLU A 125 0.02 -21.31 5.00
C GLU A 125 -0.18 -20.82 6.43
N SER A 126 -1.34 -20.24 6.69
CA SER A 126 -1.73 -19.83 8.04
C SER A 126 -3.25 -19.76 8.13
N LEU A 127 -3.79 -19.95 9.35
CA LEU A 127 -5.23 -19.94 9.61
C LEU A 127 -5.53 -19.10 10.84
N ILE A 128 -6.62 -18.35 10.78
CA ILE A 128 -7.19 -17.60 11.91
C ILE A 128 -8.62 -18.10 12.14
N ASP A 129 -8.87 -18.67 13.32
CA ASP A 129 -10.21 -19.03 13.78
C ASP A 129 -10.95 -17.75 14.22
N LEU A 130 -12.21 -17.61 13.80
CA LEU A 130 -13.03 -16.42 14.05
C LEU A 130 -14.03 -16.63 15.20
N GLY A 131 -14.33 -17.88 15.51
CA GLY A 131 -15.19 -18.28 16.64
C GLY A 131 -16.68 -18.13 16.41
N ASP A 132 -17.11 -17.49 15.31
CA ASP A 132 -18.52 -17.35 14.94
C ASP A 132 -18.72 -17.44 13.42
N SER A 133 -19.98 -17.54 12.98
CA SER A 133 -20.38 -17.65 11.57
C SER A 133 -21.31 -16.51 11.15
N GLU A 134 -21.10 -15.30 11.67
CA GLU A 134 -21.79 -14.11 11.20
C GLU A 134 -21.18 -13.61 9.88
N MET A 135 -21.97 -12.94 9.05
CA MET A 135 -21.49 -12.32 7.80
C MET A 135 -20.55 -11.15 8.11
N LYS A 136 -19.33 -11.19 7.56
CA LYS A 136 -18.27 -10.21 7.79
C LYS A 136 -17.79 -9.59 6.48
N GLU A 137 -17.53 -8.30 6.50
CA GLU A 137 -16.78 -7.59 5.44
C GLU A 137 -15.29 -7.81 5.69
N VAL A 138 -14.65 -8.61 4.85
CA VAL A 138 -13.26 -9.06 5.03
C VAL A 138 -12.32 -8.25 4.15
N THR A 139 -11.21 -7.78 4.72
CA THR A 139 -10.06 -7.25 4.01
C THR A 139 -8.80 -7.97 4.48
N ILE A 140 -8.02 -8.49 3.53
CA ILE A 140 -6.68 -9.06 3.80
C ILE A 140 -5.67 -8.21 3.04
N ASN A 141 -4.81 -7.49 3.77
CA ASN A 141 -3.75 -6.69 3.18
C ASN A 141 -2.53 -7.56 2.88
N PHE A 142 -1.89 -7.26 1.75
CA PHE A 142 -0.71 -7.98 1.26
C PHE A 142 0.57 -7.44 1.90
N PRO A 143 1.64 -8.26 1.94
CA PRO A 143 2.93 -7.87 2.51
C PRO A 143 3.54 -6.68 1.79
N THR A 144 4.27 -5.84 2.54
CA THR A 144 4.84 -4.60 1.99
C THR A 144 6.13 -4.81 1.21
N TYR A 145 6.90 -5.88 1.48
CA TYR A 145 8.20 -6.16 0.86
C TYR A 145 8.36 -7.61 0.36
N SER A 146 7.26 -8.25 -0.03
CA SER A 146 7.28 -9.60 -0.61
C SER A 146 6.60 -9.63 -1.98
N PHE A 147 7.00 -10.59 -2.81
CA PHE A 147 6.33 -10.87 -4.07
C PHE A 147 5.20 -11.85 -3.81
N VAL A 148 4.04 -11.64 -4.39
CA VAL A 148 2.91 -12.56 -4.35
C VAL A 148 2.70 -13.10 -5.76
N GLU A 149 2.96 -14.40 -5.94
CA GLU A 149 2.75 -15.12 -7.20
C GLU A 149 1.36 -15.75 -7.19
N GLU A 150 1.01 -16.43 -6.10
CA GLU A 150 -0.31 -17.03 -5.91
C GLU A 150 -0.80 -16.73 -4.49
N LEU A 151 -2.08 -16.45 -4.36
CA LEU A 151 -2.78 -16.35 -3.09
C LEU A 151 -4.15 -17.02 -3.20
N TYR A 152 -4.38 -17.99 -2.33
CA TYR A 152 -5.67 -18.63 -2.14
C TYR A 152 -6.19 -18.32 -0.75
N ILE A 153 -7.49 -18.09 -0.67
CA ILE A 153 -8.21 -17.91 0.60
C ILE A 153 -8.93 -19.21 0.96
N GLY A 154 -8.62 -19.76 2.13
CA GLY A 154 -9.29 -20.92 2.69
C GLY A 154 -10.45 -20.52 3.58
N LEU A 155 -11.63 -21.06 3.31
CA LEU A 155 -12.87 -20.82 4.03
C LEU A 155 -13.57 -22.15 4.31
N ASP A 156 -14.59 -22.13 5.19
CA ASP A 156 -15.49 -23.27 5.36
C ASP A 156 -16.21 -23.56 4.03
N GLU A 157 -16.21 -24.79 3.57
CA GLU A 157 -16.82 -25.20 2.30
C GLU A 157 -18.33 -24.91 2.23
N ASN A 158 -18.99 -24.81 3.38
CA ASN A 158 -20.40 -24.48 3.51
C ASN A 158 -20.66 -22.98 3.72
N ALA A 159 -19.61 -22.17 3.82
CA ALA A 159 -19.76 -20.75 4.03
C ALA A 159 -20.32 -20.04 2.79
N HIS A 160 -21.13 -19.04 3.04
CA HIS A 160 -21.56 -18.12 2.01
C HIS A 160 -20.47 -17.11 1.70
N ILE A 161 -20.21 -16.85 0.41
CA ILE A 161 -19.17 -15.91 -0.05
C ILE A 161 -19.80 -14.94 -1.03
N GLU A 162 -19.64 -13.66 -0.79
CA GLU A 162 -20.18 -12.57 -1.62
C GLU A 162 -19.07 -11.57 -2.01
N ALA A 163 -19.34 -10.79 -3.06
CA ALA A 163 -18.52 -9.64 -3.39
C ALA A 163 -18.50 -8.63 -2.23
N PRO A 164 -17.38 -7.91 -2.04
CA PRO A 164 -17.28 -6.90 -0.99
C PRO A 164 -18.21 -5.71 -1.29
N THR A 165 -18.60 -4.98 -0.26
CA THR A 165 -19.21 -3.66 -0.44
C THR A 165 -18.19 -2.76 -1.15
N PRO A 166 -18.56 -2.06 -2.25
CA PRO A 166 -17.66 -1.09 -2.89
C PRO A 166 -17.19 -0.02 -1.91
N TYR A 167 -16.02 0.52 -2.14
CA TYR A 167 -15.58 1.71 -1.42
C TYR A 167 -16.49 2.90 -1.72
N LYS A 168 -16.70 3.77 -0.75
CA LYS A 168 -17.44 5.02 -0.91
C LYS A 168 -16.76 5.94 -1.93
N VAL A 169 -15.43 6.02 -1.87
CA VAL A 169 -14.59 6.72 -2.84
C VAL A 169 -13.89 5.65 -3.68
N GLU A 170 -14.48 5.34 -4.84
CA GLU A 170 -13.99 4.26 -5.71
C GLU A 170 -12.74 4.63 -6.49
N LYS A 171 -12.60 5.91 -6.88
CA LYS A 171 -11.36 6.40 -7.49
C LYS A 171 -10.25 6.42 -6.44
N PRO A 172 -9.12 5.74 -6.68
CA PRO A 172 -8.10 5.60 -5.65
C PRO A 172 -7.45 6.92 -5.26
N VAL A 173 -7.02 7.01 -4.01
CA VAL A 173 -5.97 7.93 -3.59
C VAL A 173 -4.63 7.33 -4.03
N VAL A 174 -3.85 8.07 -4.80
CA VAL A 174 -2.53 7.60 -5.25
C VAL A 174 -1.45 8.20 -4.37
N PHE A 175 -0.62 7.32 -3.80
CA PHE A 175 0.54 7.70 -2.98
C PHE A 175 1.83 7.37 -3.73
N TYR A 176 2.69 8.35 -3.93
CA TYR A 176 4.01 8.15 -4.51
C TYR A 176 5.09 8.61 -3.55
N GLY A 177 6.06 7.75 -3.26
CA GLY A 177 7.11 8.10 -2.30
C GLY A 177 8.17 7.03 -2.09
N SER A 178 8.85 7.16 -0.96
CA SER A 178 10.03 6.38 -0.58
C SER A 178 9.67 5.00 0.01
N SER A 179 10.65 4.42 0.74
CA SER A 179 10.44 3.24 1.61
C SER A 179 9.39 3.47 2.69
N ILE A 180 9.17 4.72 3.10
CA ILE A 180 8.16 5.09 4.08
C ILE A 180 6.77 4.87 3.48
N THR A 181 6.51 5.39 2.30
CA THR A 181 5.28 5.14 1.53
C THR A 181 5.12 3.66 1.19
N GLN A 182 6.21 2.92 0.91
CA GLN A 182 6.13 1.47 0.72
C GLN A 182 5.75 0.71 2.01
N GLY A 183 5.84 1.34 3.19
CA GLY A 183 5.49 0.74 4.47
C GLY A 183 6.66 0.11 5.21
N GLY A 184 7.89 0.59 4.97
CA GLY A 184 9.09 0.12 5.65
C GLY A 184 9.00 0.29 7.17
N CYS A 185 9.30 -0.78 7.91
CA CYS A 185 9.27 -0.88 9.37
C CYS A 185 7.88 -0.91 10.04
N SER A 186 6.77 -0.93 9.28
CA SER A 186 5.46 -1.24 9.88
C SER A 186 5.46 -2.66 10.45
N SER A 187 4.79 -2.88 11.58
CA SER A 187 4.68 -4.23 12.17
C SER A 187 3.79 -5.17 11.35
N ARG A 188 2.90 -4.64 10.52
CA ARG A 188 1.99 -5.36 9.63
C ARG A 188 1.50 -4.45 8.51
N PRO A 189 1.04 -4.97 7.36
CA PRO A 189 0.66 -4.14 6.20
C PRO A 189 -0.40 -3.09 6.51
N GLY A 190 -1.43 -3.43 7.27
CA GLY A 190 -2.51 -2.51 7.64
C GLY A 190 -2.12 -1.42 8.64
N SER A 191 -0.88 -1.42 9.17
CA SER A 191 -0.34 -0.37 10.04
C SER A 191 0.42 0.73 9.30
N CYS A 192 0.57 0.66 7.96
CA CYS A 192 1.07 1.77 7.16
C CYS A 192 0.05 2.93 7.14
N TYR A 193 0.48 4.15 6.81
CA TYR A 193 -0.41 5.31 6.89
C TYR A 193 -1.53 5.30 5.83
N GLU A 194 -1.31 4.74 4.65
CA GLU A 194 -2.30 4.66 3.58
C GLU A 194 -3.51 3.76 3.94
N PRO A 195 -3.33 2.55 4.49
CA PRO A 195 -4.45 1.75 5.00
C PRO A 195 -5.26 2.44 6.11
N TYR A 196 -4.65 3.30 6.93
CA TYR A 196 -5.41 4.12 7.89
C TYR A 196 -6.30 5.14 7.16
N ILE A 197 -5.78 5.81 6.11
CA ILE A 197 -6.57 6.73 5.26
C ILE A 197 -7.71 5.97 4.59
N THR A 198 -7.44 4.80 4.00
CA THR A 198 -8.47 3.92 3.40
C THR A 198 -9.60 3.63 4.38
N ARG A 199 -9.28 3.21 5.60
CA ARG A 199 -10.29 2.89 6.61
C ARG A 199 -11.05 4.12 7.12
N ARG A 200 -10.38 5.28 7.25
CA ARG A 200 -10.99 6.52 7.73
C ARG A 200 -12.02 7.07 6.74
N PHE A 201 -11.70 7.04 5.44
CA PHE A 201 -12.51 7.66 4.39
C PHE A 201 -13.31 6.66 3.56
N ASP A 202 -13.19 5.36 3.83
CA ASP A 202 -13.77 4.30 3.00
C ASP A 202 -13.43 4.52 1.52
N CYS A 203 -12.13 4.66 1.22
CA CYS A 203 -11.57 4.94 -0.09
C CYS A 203 -10.61 3.85 -0.57
N ASP A 204 -10.54 3.67 -1.89
CA ASP A 204 -9.48 2.87 -2.51
C ASP A 204 -8.14 3.62 -2.48
N HIS A 205 -7.01 2.89 -2.52
CA HIS A 205 -5.69 3.50 -2.68
C HIS A 205 -4.76 2.66 -3.57
N ILE A 206 -3.81 3.35 -4.20
CA ILE A 206 -2.67 2.77 -4.92
C ILE A 206 -1.39 3.25 -4.23
N ASN A 207 -0.56 2.30 -3.83
CA ASN A 207 0.74 2.57 -3.22
C ASN A 207 1.86 2.46 -4.26
N LEU A 208 2.44 3.59 -4.63
CA LEU A 208 3.62 3.71 -5.49
C LEU A 208 4.85 4.15 -4.69
N GLY A 209 5.00 3.62 -3.47
CA GLY A 209 6.21 3.75 -2.68
C GLY A 209 7.32 2.82 -3.21
N PHE A 210 8.51 3.37 -3.47
CA PHE A 210 9.65 2.63 -3.99
C PHE A 210 10.89 2.86 -3.14
N SER A 211 11.19 1.89 -2.29
CA SER A 211 12.32 1.95 -1.35
C SER A 211 13.63 2.31 -2.04
N GLY A 212 14.23 3.45 -1.67
CA GLY A 212 15.51 3.93 -2.22
C GLY A 212 15.44 4.41 -3.68
N SER A 213 14.27 4.35 -4.35
CA SER A 213 14.21 4.45 -5.82
C SER A 213 13.16 5.43 -6.36
N ALA A 214 12.34 6.06 -5.51
CA ALA A 214 11.41 7.10 -5.94
C ALA A 214 12.19 8.40 -6.24
N ARG A 215 12.39 8.72 -7.51
CA ARG A 215 13.21 9.86 -7.96
C ARG A 215 12.49 10.83 -8.87
N ALA A 216 11.17 10.68 -9.03
CA ALA A 216 10.33 11.54 -9.85
C ALA A 216 10.79 11.63 -11.31
N GLU A 217 11.14 10.50 -11.90
CA GLU A 217 11.43 10.37 -13.33
C GLU A 217 10.20 10.79 -14.15
N ASP A 218 10.41 11.34 -15.34
CA ASP A 218 9.33 11.83 -16.19
C ASP A 218 8.34 10.71 -16.56
N GLU A 219 8.84 9.53 -16.88
CA GLU A 219 8.05 8.34 -17.21
C GLU A 219 7.13 7.92 -16.03
N MET A 220 7.62 8.07 -14.80
CA MET A 220 6.82 7.84 -13.59
C MET A 220 5.74 8.92 -13.44
N ALA A 221 6.10 10.18 -13.64
CA ALA A 221 5.16 11.30 -13.58
C ALA A 221 4.05 11.17 -14.64
N GLU A 222 4.40 10.77 -15.87
CA GLU A 222 3.45 10.53 -16.96
C GLU A 222 2.52 9.36 -16.68
N TYR A 223 3.05 8.27 -16.11
CA TYR A 223 2.25 7.12 -15.67
C TYR A 223 1.22 7.54 -14.61
N ILE A 224 1.67 8.23 -13.55
CA ILE A 224 0.79 8.70 -12.48
C ILE A 224 -0.26 9.66 -13.04
N ALA A 225 0.13 10.57 -13.92
CA ALA A 225 -0.79 11.52 -14.55
C ALA A 225 -1.89 10.85 -15.38
N GLY A 226 -1.65 9.63 -15.85
CA GLY A 226 -2.62 8.81 -16.61
C GLY A 226 -3.58 7.98 -15.74
N LEU A 227 -3.39 7.93 -14.41
CA LEU A 227 -4.27 7.21 -13.52
C LEU A 227 -5.57 7.99 -13.25
N ASP A 228 -6.69 7.26 -13.17
CA ASP A 228 -7.95 7.84 -12.70
C ASP A 228 -7.94 7.85 -11.17
N MET A 229 -7.73 9.00 -10.54
CA MET A 229 -7.53 9.15 -9.09
C MET A 229 -8.38 10.26 -8.49
N SER A 230 -8.71 10.14 -7.20
CA SER A 230 -9.46 11.15 -6.44
C SER A 230 -8.55 12.18 -5.77
N LEU A 231 -7.35 11.76 -5.39
CA LEU A 231 -6.35 12.57 -4.69
C LEU A 231 -4.96 12.02 -5.02
N PHE A 232 -3.99 12.91 -5.21
CA PHE A 232 -2.58 12.54 -5.32
C PHE A 232 -1.78 13.08 -4.13
N VAL A 233 -1.03 12.20 -3.47
CA VAL A 233 -0.15 12.52 -2.34
C VAL A 233 1.26 12.09 -2.69
N TYR A 234 2.27 12.99 -2.63
CA TYR A 234 3.63 12.59 -2.92
C TYR A 234 4.66 13.10 -1.92
N ASP A 235 5.58 12.17 -1.60
CA ASP A 235 6.65 12.27 -0.61
C ASP A 235 7.86 11.43 -1.06
N TYR A 236 8.66 11.93 -2.01
CA TYR A 236 9.84 11.20 -2.46
C TYR A 236 11.18 11.84 -2.01
N ASP A 237 11.12 12.89 -1.22
CA ASP A 237 12.26 13.64 -0.74
C ASP A 237 13.40 12.76 -0.20
N HIS A 238 13.08 11.73 0.59
CA HIS A 238 14.09 10.81 1.13
C HIS A 238 14.93 10.11 0.05
N ASN A 239 14.40 9.87 -1.14
CA ASN A 239 15.06 9.12 -2.21
C ASN A 239 15.72 10.02 -3.26
N SER A 240 15.43 11.31 -3.27
CA SER A 240 16.14 12.25 -4.14
C SER A 240 17.62 12.29 -3.76
N PRO A 241 18.54 11.99 -4.68
CA PRO A 241 19.96 11.79 -4.33
C PRO A 241 20.70 13.08 -3.91
N SER A 242 20.18 14.25 -4.31
CA SER A 242 20.80 15.53 -3.96
C SER A 242 19.77 16.68 -3.94
N ILE A 243 20.17 17.85 -3.44
CA ILE A 243 19.40 19.07 -3.48
C ILE A 243 19.15 19.51 -4.94
N GLU A 244 20.13 19.40 -5.80
CA GLU A 244 20.05 19.77 -7.22
C GLU A 244 19.02 18.88 -7.93
N HIS A 245 19.04 17.57 -7.64
CA HIS A 245 18.06 16.64 -8.18
C HIS A 245 16.63 16.99 -7.73
N LEU A 246 16.41 17.20 -6.42
CA LEU A 246 15.11 17.57 -5.89
C LEU A 246 14.60 18.88 -6.52
N THR A 247 15.49 19.87 -6.67
CA THR A 247 15.17 21.14 -7.33
C THR A 247 14.75 20.96 -8.80
N ALA A 248 15.41 20.05 -9.51
CA ALA A 248 15.11 19.79 -10.92
C ALA A 248 13.82 19.00 -11.14
N THR A 249 13.46 18.12 -10.19
CA THR A 249 12.41 17.11 -10.41
C THR A 249 11.08 17.41 -9.69
N HIS A 250 11.10 18.09 -8.52
CA HIS A 250 9.89 18.19 -7.69
C HIS A 250 8.78 19.01 -8.38
N GLU A 251 9.09 20.23 -8.82
CA GLU A 251 8.12 21.06 -9.53
C GLU A 251 7.79 20.51 -10.93
N ARG A 252 8.77 19.85 -11.59
CA ARG A 252 8.58 19.21 -12.88
C ARG A 252 7.54 18.09 -12.81
N MET A 253 7.66 17.18 -11.85
CA MET A 253 6.69 16.12 -11.64
C MET A 253 5.29 16.67 -11.36
N PHE A 254 5.19 17.67 -10.48
CA PHE A 254 3.92 18.36 -10.22
C PHE A 254 3.29 18.91 -11.51
N LYS A 255 4.06 19.60 -12.36
CA LYS A 255 3.56 20.20 -13.60
C LYS A 255 3.05 19.15 -14.59
N ILE A 256 3.77 18.03 -14.77
CA ILE A 256 3.35 16.95 -15.65
C ILE A 256 1.99 16.38 -15.20
N ILE A 257 1.84 16.13 -13.90
CA ILE A 257 0.59 15.59 -13.35
C ILE A 257 -0.54 16.62 -13.43
N ARG A 258 -0.28 17.88 -13.09
CA ARG A 258 -1.26 18.97 -13.12
C ARG A 258 -1.78 19.28 -14.51
N GLU A 259 -0.92 19.21 -15.53
CA GLU A 259 -1.31 19.45 -16.92
C GLU A 259 -2.40 18.48 -17.40
N LYS A 260 -2.30 17.20 -17.04
CA LYS A 260 -3.31 16.19 -17.39
C LYS A 260 -4.52 16.19 -16.43
N ASN A 261 -4.34 16.65 -15.20
CA ASN A 261 -5.34 16.59 -14.13
C ASN A 261 -5.54 18.00 -13.52
N PRO A 262 -6.17 18.94 -14.24
CA PRO A 262 -6.22 20.35 -13.83
C PRO A 262 -6.95 20.58 -12.51
N ASP A 263 -7.93 19.77 -12.16
CA ASP A 263 -8.77 19.92 -10.97
C ASP A 263 -8.43 18.95 -9.84
N LEU A 264 -7.48 18.03 -10.04
CA LEU A 264 -7.11 17.02 -9.06
C LEU A 264 -6.54 17.67 -7.79
N PRO A 265 -7.02 17.34 -6.59
CA PRO A 265 -6.33 17.68 -5.36
C PRO A 265 -4.94 17.03 -5.30
N ILE A 266 -3.90 17.80 -5.05
CA ILE A 266 -2.52 17.32 -4.91
C ILE A 266 -1.95 17.78 -3.58
N ILE A 267 -1.53 16.86 -2.73
CA ILE A 267 -0.84 17.12 -1.47
C ILE A 267 0.66 16.84 -1.64
N MET A 268 1.47 17.87 -1.45
CA MET A 268 2.92 17.76 -1.34
C MET A 268 3.28 17.58 0.13
N MET A 269 4.02 16.52 0.46
CA MET A 269 4.56 16.34 1.80
C MET A 269 6.08 16.42 1.75
N SER A 270 6.69 17.12 2.71
CA SER A 270 8.12 16.98 2.94
C SER A 270 8.39 15.74 3.81
N ARG A 271 9.66 15.34 3.93
CA ARG A 271 10.04 14.14 4.69
C ARG A 271 9.45 14.14 6.10
N PRO A 272 8.85 13.02 6.54
CA PRO A 272 8.34 12.89 7.91
C PRO A 272 9.53 12.76 8.89
N LYS A 273 9.98 13.89 9.42
CA LYS A 273 11.07 13.97 10.38
C LYS A 273 10.87 15.19 11.29
N TYR A 274 10.98 14.98 12.60
CA TYR A 274 10.67 16.02 13.57
C TYR A 274 11.78 17.08 13.70
N TYR A 275 13.07 16.65 13.73
CA TYR A 275 14.22 17.54 13.76
C TYR A 275 14.98 17.45 12.43
N LEU A 276 15.04 18.54 11.71
CA LEU A 276 15.73 18.65 10.43
C LEU A 276 17.13 19.20 10.62
N ASP A 277 18.10 18.67 9.89
CA ASP A 277 19.41 19.31 9.74
C ASP A 277 19.37 20.41 8.66
N SER A 278 20.47 21.14 8.51
CA SER A 278 20.54 22.26 7.56
C SER A 278 20.38 21.85 6.07
N THR A 279 20.64 20.60 5.73
CA THR A 279 20.44 20.06 4.40
C THR A 279 18.96 19.71 4.20
N GLU A 280 18.36 19.10 5.19
CA GLU A 280 16.93 18.74 5.20
C GLU A 280 16.03 19.98 5.19
N GLU A 281 16.40 21.06 5.91
CA GLU A 281 15.72 22.37 5.83
C GLU A 281 15.74 22.93 4.40
N LYS A 282 16.87 22.86 3.70
CA LYS A 282 16.95 23.30 2.29
C LYS A 282 16.04 22.47 1.38
N ARG A 283 15.91 21.18 1.64
CA ARG A 283 15.03 20.28 0.88
C ARG A 283 13.55 20.63 1.14
N LEU A 284 13.19 20.89 2.39
CA LEU A 284 11.87 21.39 2.76
C LEU A 284 11.51 22.67 2.00
N GLU A 285 12.43 23.65 1.92
CA GLU A 285 12.21 24.90 1.20
C GLU A 285 11.98 24.70 -0.30
N ILE A 286 12.62 23.70 -0.94
CA ILE A 286 12.39 23.35 -2.35
C ILE A 286 10.96 22.86 -2.56
N ILE A 287 10.49 21.95 -1.70
CA ILE A 287 9.11 21.40 -1.78
C ILE A 287 8.09 22.52 -1.55
N LYS A 288 8.29 23.32 -0.51
CA LYS A 288 7.47 24.47 -0.20
C LYS A 288 7.44 25.50 -1.34
N LYS A 289 8.58 25.70 -2.00
CA LYS A 289 8.66 26.60 -3.16
C LYS A 289 7.82 26.09 -4.33
N THR A 290 7.78 24.79 -4.60
CA THR A 290 6.88 24.21 -5.61
C THR A 290 5.42 24.54 -5.30
N TYR A 291 5.00 24.35 -4.06
CA TYR A 291 3.65 24.70 -3.60
C TYR A 291 3.36 26.21 -3.77
N GLU A 292 4.27 27.08 -3.33
CA GLU A 292 4.12 28.54 -3.45
C GLU A 292 4.02 28.99 -4.91
N ASN A 293 4.82 28.41 -5.81
CA ASN A 293 4.78 28.69 -7.24
C ASN A 293 3.43 28.29 -7.84
N ALA A 294 2.90 27.12 -7.48
CA ALA A 294 1.59 26.65 -7.93
C ALA A 294 0.47 27.61 -7.44
N LYS A 295 0.49 27.98 -6.16
CA LYS A 295 -0.48 28.95 -5.59
C LYS A 295 -0.39 30.30 -6.28
N ALA A 296 0.81 30.82 -6.55
CA ALA A 296 1.03 32.08 -7.25
C ALA A 296 0.54 32.03 -8.70
N ALA A 297 0.57 30.85 -9.34
CA ALA A 297 0.00 30.60 -10.66
C ALA A 297 -1.54 30.46 -10.64
N GLY A 298 -2.17 30.54 -9.47
CA GLY A 298 -3.63 30.48 -9.31
C GLY A 298 -4.20 29.07 -9.06
N ASP A 299 -3.35 28.07 -8.83
CA ASP A 299 -3.80 26.70 -8.50
C ASP A 299 -4.53 26.70 -7.15
N LYS A 300 -5.78 26.24 -7.16
CA LYS A 300 -6.63 26.18 -5.95
C LYS A 300 -6.60 24.81 -5.30
N ASN A 301 -6.18 23.77 -6.03
CA ASN A 301 -6.25 22.37 -5.63
C ASN A 301 -4.87 21.78 -5.29
N VAL A 302 -3.91 22.63 -4.93
CA VAL A 302 -2.59 22.24 -4.44
C VAL A 302 -2.46 22.55 -2.96
N TYR A 303 -1.89 21.61 -2.23
CA TYR A 303 -1.77 21.61 -0.76
C TYR A 303 -0.36 21.21 -0.36
N PHE A 304 0.05 21.62 0.83
CA PHE A 304 1.36 21.29 1.39
C PHE A 304 1.23 20.91 2.86
N ILE A 305 1.93 19.84 3.26
CA ILE A 305 2.09 19.42 4.66
C ILE A 305 3.58 19.38 4.98
N ASP A 306 3.98 20.12 6.01
CA ASP A 306 5.32 20.04 6.56
C ASP A 306 5.52 18.67 7.24
N GLY A 307 6.57 17.95 6.89
CA GLY A 307 6.85 16.63 7.44
C GLY A 307 7.04 16.58 8.96
N ARG A 308 7.36 17.72 9.59
CA ARG A 308 7.41 17.85 11.05
C ARG A 308 6.02 17.67 11.68
N ASP A 309 4.96 18.12 11.01
CA ASP A 309 3.58 17.93 11.45
C ASP A 309 3.15 16.46 11.38
N LEU A 310 3.67 15.71 10.41
CA LEU A 310 3.44 14.28 10.31
C LEU A 310 3.98 13.50 11.53
N CYS A 311 5.00 14.06 12.21
CA CYS A 311 5.65 13.47 13.37
C CYS A 311 5.22 14.11 14.71
N LYS A 312 4.25 15.03 14.72
CA LYS A 312 3.91 15.84 15.93
C LYS A 312 3.46 15.01 17.13
N LEU A 313 2.87 13.83 16.93
CA LEU A 313 2.43 12.96 18.03
C LEU A 313 3.55 12.09 18.60
N CYS A 314 4.58 11.80 17.81
CA CYS A 314 5.59 10.80 18.15
C CYS A 314 7.03 11.36 18.23
N GLY A 315 7.28 12.54 17.66
CA GLY A 315 8.65 13.03 17.50
C GLY A 315 9.54 12.02 16.79
N ASN A 316 10.82 11.97 17.11
CA ASN A 316 11.74 10.99 16.55
C ASN A 316 11.56 9.57 17.13
N GLU A 317 10.89 9.42 18.27
CA GLU A 317 10.59 8.09 18.86
C GLU A 317 9.61 7.27 18.00
N GLY A 318 8.91 7.93 17.08
CA GLY A 318 8.08 7.27 16.08
C GLY A 318 8.86 6.54 14.99
N THR A 319 10.18 6.41 15.07
CA THR A 319 11.02 5.78 14.03
C THR A 319 11.88 4.65 14.60
N VAL A 320 12.28 3.70 13.72
CA VAL A 320 13.19 2.61 14.08
C VAL A 320 14.65 3.06 14.04
N ASP A 321 15.01 3.91 13.09
CA ASP A 321 16.39 4.25 12.70
C ASP A 321 16.58 5.75 12.41
N ASN A 322 15.75 6.60 13.02
CA ASN A 322 15.67 8.04 12.76
C ASN A 322 15.20 8.42 11.34
N CYS A 323 14.60 7.45 10.62
CA CYS A 323 14.06 7.62 9.26
C CYS A 323 12.73 6.88 9.09
N HIS A 324 12.74 5.55 9.23
CA HIS A 324 11.58 4.71 8.94
C HIS A 324 10.60 4.67 10.13
N PRO A 325 9.32 5.03 9.92
CA PRO A 325 8.33 5.04 10.98
C PRO A 325 8.06 3.64 11.56
N THR A 326 7.86 3.59 12.88
CA THR A 326 7.17 2.49 13.55
C THR A 326 5.65 2.62 13.34
N ASP A 327 4.84 1.68 13.86
CA ASP A 327 3.38 1.82 13.84
C ASP A 327 2.92 3.14 14.50
N PHE A 328 3.63 3.62 15.55
CA PHE A 328 3.34 4.90 16.17
C PHE A 328 3.64 6.08 15.23
N GLY A 329 4.74 6.02 14.50
CA GLY A 329 5.06 7.02 13.47
C GLY A 329 4.03 7.03 12.35
N PHE A 330 3.66 5.86 11.82
CA PHE A 330 2.63 5.75 10.79
C PHE A 330 1.25 6.22 11.27
N ALA A 331 0.88 5.95 12.51
CA ALA A 331 -0.37 6.46 13.09
C ALA A 331 -0.35 7.99 13.22
N SER A 332 0.79 8.59 13.59
CA SER A 332 0.97 10.05 13.62
C SER A 332 0.83 10.66 12.21
N MET A 333 1.47 10.07 11.20
CA MET A 333 1.34 10.49 9.80
C MET A 333 -0.11 10.40 9.33
N ALA A 334 -0.76 9.26 9.59
CA ALA A 334 -2.15 9.03 9.20
C ALA A 334 -3.13 9.99 9.87
N GLN A 335 -2.92 10.32 11.14
CA GLN A 335 -3.74 11.29 11.87
C GLN A 335 -3.61 12.67 11.22
N THR A 336 -2.38 13.16 11.03
CA THR A 336 -2.14 14.48 10.44
C THR A 336 -2.66 14.59 9.02
N LEU A 337 -2.36 13.60 8.16
CA LEU A 337 -2.84 13.58 6.78
C LEU A 337 -4.37 13.46 6.72
N GLY A 338 -4.95 12.60 7.55
CA GLY A 338 -6.40 12.39 7.61
C GLY A 338 -7.15 13.64 8.08
N ASP A 339 -6.67 14.32 9.14
CA ASP A 339 -7.24 15.59 9.59
C ASP A 339 -7.17 16.63 8.48
N PHE A 340 -6.03 16.73 7.80
CA PHE A 340 -5.84 17.66 6.70
C PHE A 340 -6.80 17.40 5.53
N ILE A 341 -6.99 16.14 5.14
CA ILE A 341 -7.93 15.74 4.09
C ILE A 341 -9.37 16.14 4.48
N GLU A 342 -9.77 15.88 5.72
CA GLU A 342 -11.11 16.18 6.23
C GLU A 342 -11.35 17.70 6.34
N GLU A 343 -10.42 18.46 6.90
CA GLU A 343 -10.51 19.93 7.04
C GLU A 343 -10.61 20.66 5.70
N ASN A 344 -10.02 20.09 4.65
CA ASN A 344 -10.06 20.67 3.30
C ASN A 344 -11.09 20.03 2.38
N GLY A 345 -11.85 19.02 2.83
CA GLY A 345 -12.89 18.35 2.05
C GLY A 345 -12.37 17.71 0.75
N LEU A 346 -11.25 16.98 0.84
CA LEU A 346 -10.54 16.44 -0.34
C LEU A 346 -11.04 15.06 -0.78
N LEU A 347 -11.82 14.35 0.05
CA LEU A 347 -12.44 13.05 -0.22
C LEU A 347 -13.91 13.03 0.19
#